data_5b33a331c8dcaa2d38a44aa0ff491ff3
#
_entry.id   5b33a331c8dcaa2d38a44aa0ff491ff3
#
_cell.length_a   1.000
_cell.length_b   1.000
_cell.length_c   1.000
_cell.angle_alpha   90.00
_cell.angle_beta   90.00
_cell.angle_gamma   90.00
#
_symmetry.space_group_name_H-M   'P 1'
#
loop_
_entity.id
_entity.type
_entity.pdbx_description
1 polymer ?
#
loop_
_entity_poly.entity_id
_entity_poly.type
_entity_poly.pdbx_seq_one_letter_code
_entity_poly.pdbx_strand_id
1 'polypeptide(L)'
;LGDVYKRQLYKGGDSCEYLYRYCADKKDGISRYYIIDKNTSDYKRLKADGLKPVKNRSFKHKMLFLNTDIALITNSNVFPFNGYSMDRSRFIRGLCNFPSMCLQHGLSVQKCAMAQQRIVDNTQMYFLASKYEYKNLSNHVYNYQDFDILKMTGIGRYDGLINNDKKQILLSPTWRMYNAMPVTTSEGEQRAYNPEFKHTTYYKIYNDLINNKKLIDTAKRTGYKIKYVLHPILSSQVNDFIPDPYVEVVSSVGDFNYETAFQESSLMVTDYSGVQFDFAYMKKPLVYFHPSQLPAHYDDGGFFYDTMGFGEICTESDQLVDLLCEYMENGCKMKPKYVERVEDFYQFDDHNNCERIYNEIIKYQQQVNKDKLK
;
A
#
# COMPACT_ATOMS: atom_id res chain seq x y z
N LEU A 1 -13.88 -3.89 0.78
CA LEU A 1 -12.98 -4.99 1.17
C LEU A 1 -12.69 -5.97 0.02
N GLY A 2 -13.65 -6.21 -0.90
CA GLY A 2 -13.46 -7.11 -2.06
C GLY A 2 -12.39 -6.66 -3.05
N ASP A 3 -12.09 -5.38 -3.14
CA ASP A 3 -11.19 -4.81 -4.15
C ASP A 3 -9.71 -5.01 -3.81
N VAL A 4 -9.35 -4.94 -2.55
CA VAL A 4 -7.97 -5.15 -2.08
C VAL A 4 -7.50 -6.58 -2.36
N TYR A 5 -8.37 -7.58 -2.19
CA TYR A 5 -8.03 -8.98 -2.40
C TYR A 5 -7.76 -9.36 -3.86
N LYS A 6 -8.33 -8.63 -4.81
CA LYS A 6 -8.12 -8.89 -6.24
C LYS A 6 -6.87 -8.22 -6.81
N ARG A 7 -6.45 -7.08 -6.22
CA ARG A 7 -5.38 -6.25 -6.74
C ARG A 7 -4.05 -7.00 -6.86
N GLN A 8 -3.68 -7.82 -5.88
CA GLN A 8 -2.42 -8.58 -5.88
C GLN A 8 -2.24 -9.49 -7.10
N LEU A 9 -3.32 -10.00 -7.70
CA LEU A 9 -3.25 -10.82 -8.91
C LEU A 9 -3.10 -10.02 -10.21
N TYR A 10 -3.31 -8.71 -10.15
CA TYR A 10 -3.33 -7.81 -11.32
C TYR A 10 -2.28 -6.70 -11.23
N LYS A 11 -1.61 -6.54 -10.10
CA LYS A 11 -0.58 -5.52 -9.90
C LYS A 11 0.59 -6.10 -9.12
N GLY A 12 1.81 -5.84 -9.61
CA GLY A 12 3.07 -6.10 -8.92
C GLY A 12 3.49 -4.92 -8.04
N GLY A 13 4.75 -4.95 -7.60
CA GLY A 13 5.36 -3.84 -6.83
C GLY A 13 4.99 -3.82 -5.35
N ASP A 14 4.51 -4.93 -4.78
CA ASP A 14 4.21 -5.06 -3.35
C ASP A 14 5.14 -6.08 -2.66
N SER A 15 5.04 -6.20 -1.36
CA SER A 15 5.92 -7.02 -0.50
C SER A 15 6.16 -8.43 -1.03
N CYS A 16 5.14 -9.07 -1.62
CA CYS A 16 5.30 -10.40 -2.24
C CYS A 16 6.26 -10.40 -3.42
N GLU A 17 6.27 -9.36 -4.27
CA GLU A 17 7.21 -9.26 -5.38
C GLU A 17 8.64 -9.04 -4.88
N TYR A 18 8.81 -8.15 -3.90
CA TYR A 18 10.13 -7.88 -3.32
C TYR A 18 10.75 -9.14 -2.73
N LEU A 19 9.99 -9.87 -1.92
CA LEU A 19 10.45 -11.14 -1.37
C LEU A 19 10.71 -12.18 -2.45
N TYR A 20 9.88 -12.26 -3.49
CA TYR A 20 10.10 -13.16 -4.62
C TYR A 20 11.41 -12.87 -5.36
N ARG A 21 11.70 -11.58 -5.60
CA ARG A 21 12.96 -11.12 -6.20
C ARG A 21 14.17 -11.44 -5.31
N TYR A 22 14.07 -11.13 -4.01
CA TYR A 22 15.11 -11.44 -3.03
C TYR A 22 15.47 -12.95 -3.02
N CYS A 23 14.46 -13.79 -3.21
CA CYS A 23 14.62 -15.24 -3.21
C CYS A 23 15.01 -15.85 -4.56
N ALA A 24 15.10 -15.09 -5.65
CA ALA A 24 15.26 -15.63 -7.01
C ALA A 24 16.53 -16.47 -7.17
N ASP A 25 17.62 -16.08 -6.53
CA ASP A 25 18.93 -16.73 -6.64
C ASP A 25 19.26 -17.66 -5.46
N LYS A 26 18.33 -17.85 -4.51
CA LYS A 26 18.55 -18.73 -3.36
C LYS A 26 18.57 -20.20 -3.80
N LYS A 27 19.63 -20.93 -3.40
CA LYS A 27 19.82 -22.37 -3.67
C LYS A 27 19.51 -23.20 -2.42
N ASP A 28 18.29 -23.06 -1.89
CA ASP A 28 17.84 -23.67 -0.63
C ASP A 28 16.87 -24.85 -0.84
N GLY A 29 16.68 -25.28 -2.07
CA GLY A 29 15.76 -26.40 -2.41
C GLY A 29 14.28 -26.03 -2.39
N ILE A 30 13.91 -24.75 -2.15
CA ILE A 30 12.52 -24.32 -2.08
C ILE A 30 12.05 -23.80 -3.44
N SER A 31 10.98 -24.37 -3.94
CA SER A 31 10.29 -23.90 -5.16
C SER A 31 9.37 -22.73 -4.86
N ARG A 32 9.58 -21.60 -5.53
CA ARG A 32 8.81 -20.37 -5.33
C ARG A 32 8.10 -19.96 -6.60
N TYR A 33 6.85 -19.52 -6.46
CA TYR A 33 6.00 -19.16 -7.59
C TYR A 33 5.29 -17.84 -7.30
N TYR A 34 5.36 -16.90 -8.24
CA TYR A 34 4.64 -15.63 -8.17
C TYR A 34 3.46 -15.66 -9.16
N ILE A 35 2.25 -15.49 -8.64
CA ILE A 35 1.03 -15.58 -9.44
C ILE A 35 0.56 -14.18 -9.81
N ILE A 36 0.41 -13.91 -11.11
CA ILE A 36 -0.08 -12.62 -11.61
C ILE A 36 -0.77 -12.80 -12.98
N ASP A 37 -1.67 -11.89 -13.35
CA ASP A 37 -2.35 -11.96 -14.64
C ASP A 37 -1.39 -11.64 -15.79
N LYS A 38 -1.42 -12.47 -16.83
CA LYS A 38 -0.51 -12.37 -17.97
C LYS A 38 -0.68 -11.10 -18.83
N ASN A 39 -1.84 -10.45 -18.72
CA ASN A 39 -2.17 -9.27 -19.52
C ASN A 39 -1.65 -7.97 -18.87
N THR A 40 -1.12 -8.03 -17.67
CA THR A 40 -0.59 -6.88 -16.94
C THR A 40 0.78 -6.47 -17.45
N SER A 41 1.11 -5.19 -17.34
CA SER A 41 2.46 -4.66 -17.58
C SER A 41 3.48 -5.30 -16.61
N ASP A 42 3.11 -5.52 -15.36
CA ASP A 42 3.95 -6.15 -14.35
C ASP A 42 4.32 -7.61 -14.69
N TYR A 43 3.41 -8.39 -15.29
CA TYR A 43 3.77 -9.73 -15.77
C TYR A 43 4.86 -9.67 -16.84
N LYS A 44 4.75 -8.71 -17.76
CA LYS A 44 5.75 -8.50 -18.83
C LYS A 44 7.08 -8.04 -18.25
N ARG A 45 7.04 -7.09 -17.30
CA ARG A 45 8.21 -6.57 -16.59
C ARG A 45 8.95 -7.68 -15.83
N LEU A 46 8.25 -8.48 -15.03
CA LEU A 46 8.85 -9.63 -14.32
C LEU A 46 9.54 -10.61 -15.26
N LYS A 47 8.95 -10.88 -16.42
CA LYS A 47 9.57 -11.73 -17.43
C LYS A 47 10.81 -11.09 -18.08
N ALA A 48 10.78 -9.81 -18.36
CA ALA A 48 11.92 -9.08 -18.90
C ALA A 48 13.09 -9.07 -17.89
N ASP A 49 12.79 -9.05 -16.60
CA ASP A 49 13.77 -9.14 -15.50
C ASP A 49 14.30 -10.58 -15.27
N GLY A 50 13.96 -11.54 -16.13
CA GLY A 50 14.41 -12.93 -16.04
C GLY A 50 13.63 -13.81 -15.04
N LEU A 51 12.62 -13.27 -14.39
CA LEU A 51 11.78 -14.01 -13.45
C LEU A 51 10.73 -14.88 -14.17
N LYS A 52 10.15 -15.85 -13.47
CA LYS A 52 9.24 -16.84 -14.06
C LYS A 52 7.84 -16.77 -13.40
N PRO A 53 7.09 -15.67 -13.59
CA PRO A 53 5.75 -15.55 -13.02
C PRO A 53 4.81 -16.61 -13.62
N VAL A 54 3.86 -17.07 -12.81
CA VAL A 54 2.84 -18.02 -13.22
C VAL A 54 1.56 -17.25 -13.57
N LYS A 55 0.98 -17.62 -14.72
CA LYS A 55 -0.26 -17.01 -15.20
C LYS A 55 -1.41 -17.31 -14.23
N ASN A 56 -2.07 -16.25 -13.75
CA ASN A 56 -3.29 -16.34 -12.97
C ASN A 56 -4.36 -17.20 -13.68
N ARG A 57 -5.11 -18.00 -12.93
CA ARG A 57 -6.18 -18.92 -13.39
C ARG A 57 -5.72 -20.00 -14.38
N SER A 58 -4.41 -20.18 -14.62
CA SER A 58 -3.92 -21.29 -15.41
C SER A 58 -4.06 -22.64 -14.69
N PHE A 59 -3.96 -23.74 -15.41
CA PHE A 59 -3.93 -25.07 -14.81
C PHE A 59 -2.77 -25.18 -13.80
N LYS A 60 -1.58 -24.69 -14.17
CA LYS A 60 -0.40 -24.66 -13.28
C LYS A 60 -0.70 -23.90 -11.98
N HIS A 61 -1.37 -22.72 -12.04
CA HIS A 61 -1.76 -21.98 -10.84
C HIS A 61 -2.67 -22.83 -9.93
N LYS A 62 -3.68 -23.48 -10.48
CA LYS A 62 -4.62 -24.29 -9.71
C LYS A 62 -3.93 -25.49 -9.03
N MET A 63 -3.02 -26.14 -9.76
CA MET A 63 -2.25 -27.26 -9.21
C MET A 63 -1.29 -26.79 -8.10
N LEU A 64 -0.61 -25.67 -8.30
CA LEU A 64 0.25 -25.07 -7.29
C LEU A 64 -0.53 -24.70 -6.03
N PHE A 65 -1.70 -24.07 -6.18
CA PHE A 65 -2.52 -23.70 -5.04
C PHE A 65 -2.95 -24.89 -4.19
N LEU A 66 -3.32 -26.01 -4.82
CA LEU A 66 -3.73 -27.24 -4.11
C LEU A 66 -2.56 -28.02 -3.47
N ASN A 67 -1.32 -27.79 -3.93
CA ASN A 67 -0.13 -28.51 -3.48
C ASN A 67 0.92 -27.58 -2.86
N THR A 68 0.52 -26.40 -2.41
CA THR A 68 1.46 -25.48 -1.75
C THR A 68 1.69 -25.89 -0.30
N ASP A 69 2.93 -25.77 0.17
CA ASP A 69 3.26 -25.94 1.59
C ASP A 69 3.00 -24.69 2.40
N ILE A 70 3.19 -23.50 1.78
CA ILE A 70 3.01 -22.19 2.41
C ILE A 70 2.50 -21.20 1.38
N ALA A 71 1.47 -20.43 1.72
CA ALA A 71 0.98 -19.32 0.90
C ALA A 71 1.42 -17.98 1.48
N LEU A 72 2.14 -17.20 0.68
CA LEU A 72 2.55 -15.83 1.03
C LEU A 72 1.60 -14.84 0.36
N ILE A 73 0.98 -13.99 1.16
CA ILE A 73 -0.05 -13.03 0.71
C ILE A 73 0.16 -11.68 1.37
N THR A 74 -0.35 -10.63 0.74
CA THR A 74 -0.31 -9.27 1.31
C THR A 74 -1.55 -8.92 2.14
N ASN A 75 -2.47 -9.87 2.28
CA ASN A 75 -3.71 -9.76 3.06
C ASN A 75 -3.80 -10.91 4.07
N SER A 76 -4.83 -10.89 4.90
CA SER A 76 -5.11 -11.96 5.84
C SER A 76 -5.92 -13.12 5.25
N ASN A 77 -6.44 -13.02 4.03
CA ASN A 77 -7.26 -14.06 3.41
C ASN A 77 -6.63 -14.58 2.11
N VAL A 78 -6.16 -15.84 2.15
CA VAL A 78 -5.52 -16.51 1.01
C VAL A 78 -6.53 -17.06 0.00
N PHE A 79 -7.75 -17.33 0.43
CA PHE A 79 -8.71 -18.06 -0.37
C PHE A 79 -9.10 -17.40 -1.70
N PRO A 80 -9.22 -16.06 -1.82
CA PRO A 80 -9.47 -15.40 -3.10
C PRO A 80 -8.40 -15.65 -4.18
N PHE A 81 -7.22 -16.14 -3.81
CA PHE A 81 -6.10 -16.37 -4.73
C PHE A 81 -6.04 -17.79 -5.33
N ASN A 82 -7.07 -18.60 -5.17
CA ASN A 82 -7.08 -20.01 -5.57
C ASN A 82 -7.13 -20.30 -7.08
N GLY A 83 -7.39 -19.31 -7.92
CA GLY A 83 -7.44 -19.45 -9.38
C GLY A 83 -8.70 -20.13 -9.94
N TYR A 84 -9.64 -20.55 -9.11
CA TYR A 84 -10.94 -21.09 -9.54
C TYR A 84 -12.00 -19.99 -9.65
N SER A 85 -13.12 -20.28 -10.33
CA SER A 85 -14.27 -19.37 -10.31
C SER A 85 -14.90 -19.32 -8.92
N MET A 86 -15.58 -18.21 -8.61
CA MET A 86 -16.26 -18.02 -7.30
C MET A 86 -17.18 -19.21 -6.94
N ASP A 87 -17.94 -19.72 -7.92
CA ASP A 87 -18.87 -20.83 -7.73
C ASP A 87 -18.17 -22.14 -7.35
N ARG A 88 -16.99 -22.38 -7.91
CA ARG A 88 -16.21 -23.60 -7.70
C ARG A 88 -15.29 -23.53 -6.50
N SER A 89 -14.81 -22.34 -6.17
CA SER A 89 -13.82 -22.15 -5.09
C SER A 89 -14.33 -22.62 -3.74
N ARG A 90 -15.64 -22.49 -3.45
CA ARG A 90 -16.24 -22.97 -2.20
C ARG A 90 -16.06 -24.48 -1.98
N PHE A 91 -16.00 -25.27 -3.05
CA PHE A 91 -15.88 -26.74 -2.96
C PHE A 91 -14.46 -27.22 -2.65
N ILE A 92 -13.45 -26.39 -2.92
CA ILE A 92 -12.05 -26.76 -2.66
C ILE A 92 -11.54 -26.26 -1.31
N ARG A 93 -12.32 -25.48 -0.57
CA ARG A 93 -11.88 -24.85 0.68
C ARG A 93 -11.39 -25.87 1.70
N GLY A 94 -12.08 -27.00 1.84
CA GLY A 94 -11.69 -28.09 2.74
C GLY A 94 -10.41 -28.84 2.33
N LEU A 95 -9.92 -28.63 1.10
CA LEU A 95 -8.66 -29.21 0.62
C LEU A 95 -7.45 -28.32 0.87
N CYS A 96 -7.66 -27.06 1.33
CA CYS A 96 -6.60 -26.06 1.51
C CYS A 96 -6.17 -26.03 2.97
N ASN A 97 -5.30 -26.96 3.38
CA ASN A 97 -4.81 -27.08 4.76
C ASN A 97 -3.42 -26.46 4.96
N PHE A 98 -2.90 -25.76 3.96
CA PHE A 98 -1.60 -25.11 4.08
C PHE A 98 -1.67 -23.82 4.94
N PRO A 99 -0.62 -23.48 5.68
CA PRO A 99 -0.52 -22.21 6.39
C PRO A 99 -0.38 -21.03 5.43
N SER A 100 -0.92 -19.89 5.83
CA SER A 100 -0.68 -18.61 5.19
C SER A 100 0.25 -17.72 6.03
N MET A 101 0.97 -16.81 5.36
CA MET A 101 1.79 -15.78 6.01
C MET A 101 1.48 -14.43 5.36
N CYS A 102 1.20 -13.43 6.18
CA CYS A 102 0.80 -12.11 5.75
C CYS A 102 2.00 -11.16 5.66
N LEU A 103 2.36 -10.77 4.43
CA LEU A 103 3.44 -9.81 4.13
C LEU A 103 2.97 -8.35 4.16
N GLN A 104 1.72 -8.12 4.43
CA GLN A 104 1.01 -6.85 4.44
C GLN A 104 1.00 -6.08 3.10
N HIS A 105 -0.15 -5.46 2.82
CA HIS A 105 -0.33 -4.49 1.74
C HIS A 105 -0.21 -3.05 2.24
N GLY A 106 -0.58 -2.80 3.48
CA GLY A 106 -0.49 -1.53 4.19
C GLY A 106 -0.38 -1.80 5.68
N LEU A 107 0.20 -0.86 6.44
CA LEU A 107 0.44 -1.08 7.86
C LEU A 107 -0.86 -1.20 8.67
N SER A 108 -0.88 -2.15 9.58
CA SER A 108 -2.04 -2.51 10.41
C SER A 108 -2.14 -1.65 11.67
N VAL A 109 -1.96 -0.34 11.54
CA VAL A 109 -2.04 0.63 12.66
C VAL A 109 -3.46 1.17 12.79
N GLN A 110 -4.11 1.44 11.66
CA GLN A 110 -5.49 1.91 11.63
C GLN A 110 -6.45 0.75 11.93
N LYS A 111 -7.63 1.07 12.46
CA LYS A 111 -8.63 0.06 12.85
C LYS A 111 -9.23 -0.65 11.64
N CYS A 112 -8.72 -1.84 11.32
CA CYS A 112 -9.20 -2.69 10.22
C CYS A 112 -9.68 -4.07 10.73
N ALA A 113 -10.35 -4.11 11.87
CA ALA A 113 -10.58 -5.27 12.71
C ALA A 113 -11.00 -6.54 11.96
N MET A 114 -12.07 -6.47 11.17
CA MET A 114 -12.65 -7.69 10.57
C MET A 114 -11.79 -8.30 9.47
N ALA A 115 -11.04 -7.50 8.71
CA ALA A 115 -10.22 -7.98 7.60
C ALA A 115 -8.89 -8.60 8.05
N GLN A 116 -8.50 -8.39 9.30
CA GLN A 116 -7.20 -8.81 9.82
C GLN A 116 -7.29 -9.86 10.93
N GLN A 117 -8.49 -10.34 11.23
CA GLN A 117 -8.68 -11.38 12.24
C GLN A 117 -8.06 -12.70 11.79
N ARG A 118 -7.30 -13.34 12.68
CA ARG A 118 -6.67 -14.65 12.45
C ARG A 118 -7.66 -15.74 12.13
N ILE A 119 -8.88 -15.69 12.71
CA ILE A 119 -9.92 -16.70 12.53
C ILE A 119 -10.42 -16.82 11.08
N VAL A 120 -10.20 -15.77 10.26
CA VAL A 120 -10.63 -15.77 8.85
C VAL A 120 -9.74 -16.68 8.01
N ASP A 121 -8.47 -16.85 8.40
CA ASP A 121 -7.46 -17.62 7.71
C ASP A 121 -6.53 -18.35 8.67
N ASN A 122 -5.85 -19.39 8.16
CA ASN A 122 -4.83 -20.12 8.89
C ASN A 122 -3.49 -19.35 8.86
N THR A 123 -3.50 -18.10 9.33
CA THR A 123 -2.32 -17.25 9.37
C THR A 123 -1.34 -17.73 10.45
N GLN A 124 -0.14 -18.11 10.03
CA GLN A 124 0.92 -18.60 10.91
C GLN A 124 2.02 -17.59 11.15
N MET A 125 2.14 -16.57 10.29
CA MET A 125 3.01 -15.42 10.50
C MET A 125 2.38 -14.15 9.94
N TYR A 126 2.59 -13.06 10.66
CA TYR A 126 2.18 -11.72 10.26
C TYR A 126 3.39 -10.79 10.45
N PHE A 127 3.93 -10.25 9.36
CA PHE A 127 5.16 -9.48 9.39
C PHE A 127 4.86 -7.99 9.58
N LEU A 128 5.52 -7.37 10.56
CA LEU A 128 5.24 -6.03 11.04
C LEU A 128 6.46 -5.11 10.92
N ALA A 129 6.22 -3.83 10.68
CA ALA A 129 7.24 -2.79 10.64
C ALA A 129 7.33 -1.98 11.93
N SER A 130 6.27 -1.99 12.77
CA SER A 130 6.11 -1.04 13.86
C SER A 130 5.61 -1.68 15.14
N LYS A 131 6.15 -1.22 16.28
CA LYS A 131 5.63 -1.55 17.62
C LYS A 131 4.14 -1.16 17.79
N TYR A 132 3.68 -0.17 17.06
CA TYR A 132 2.29 0.27 17.09
C TYR A 132 1.36 -0.72 16.37
N GLU A 133 1.82 -1.35 15.30
CA GLU A 133 1.11 -2.47 14.67
C GLU A 133 1.04 -3.66 15.63
N TYR A 134 2.17 -4.01 16.24
CA TYR A 134 2.22 -5.09 17.23
C TYR A 134 1.20 -4.85 18.35
N LYS A 135 1.20 -3.65 18.94
CA LYS A 135 0.24 -3.25 19.97
C LYS A 135 -1.20 -3.35 19.50
N ASN A 136 -1.50 -2.89 18.27
CA ASN A 136 -2.85 -2.96 17.70
C ASN A 136 -3.30 -4.40 17.48
N LEU A 137 -2.49 -5.22 16.80
CA LEU A 137 -2.82 -6.61 16.46
C LEU A 137 -2.79 -7.55 17.68
N SER A 138 -2.14 -7.15 18.77
CA SER A 138 -2.21 -7.87 20.05
C SER A 138 -3.55 -7.67 20.78
N ASN A 139 -4.47 -6.87 20.23
CA ASN A 139 -5.81 -6.75 20.80
C ASN A 139 -6.59 -8.06 20.56
N HIS A 140 -7.37 -8.49 21.57
CA HIS A 140 -8.13 -9.73 21.56
C HIS A 140 -9.05 -9.92 20.35
N VAL A 141 -9.55 -8.81 19.75
CA VAL A 141 -10.44 -8.87 18.58
C VAL A 141 -9.76 -9.47 17.35
N TYR A 142 -8.43 -9.48 17.29
CA TYR A 142 -7.67 -10.03 16.17
C TYR A 142 -7.26 -11.50 16.35
N ASN A 143 -7.36 -12.07 17.56
CA ASN A 143 -7.02 -13.46 17.89
C ASN A 143 -5.56 -13.86 17.57
N TYR A 144 -4.60 -12.95 17.77
CA TYR A 144 -3.15 -13.24 17.66
C TYR A 144 -2.47 -13.40 19.02
N GLN A 145 -3.20 -13.19 20.10
CA GLN A 145 -2.67 -13.36 21.45
C GLN A 145 -2.27 -14.83 21.70
N ASP A 146 -1.27 -15.02 22.54
CA ASP A 146 -0.75 -16.33 22.94
C ASP A 146 -0.14 -17.17 21.81
N PHE A 147 0.05 -16.57 20.63
CA PHE A 147 0.71 -17.20 19.50
C PHE A 147 1.95 -16.39 19.07
N ASP A 148 3.04 -17.06 18.78
CA ASP A 148 4.26 -16.43 18.22
C ASP A 148 4.10 -16.16 16.71
N ILE A 149 3.05 -15.43 16.34
CA ILE A 149 2.66 -15.14 14.94
C ILE A 149 3.14 -13.77 14.48
N LEU A 150 3.10 -12.77 15.36
CA LEU A 150 3.48 -11.39 15.03
C LEU A 150 5.00 -11.25 15.02
N LYS A 151 5.58 -11.02 13.84
CA LYS A 151 7.03 -10.95 13.63
C LYS A 151 7.47 -9.54 13.26
N MET A 152 8.34 -8.95 14.05
CA MET A 152 8.94 -7.64 13.77
C MET A 152 10.10 -7.82 12.79
N THR A 153 9.83 -7.63 11.49
CA THR A 153 10.79 -7.82 10.39
C THR A 153 10.95 -6.62 9.49
N GLY A 154 10.02 -5.68 9.60
CA GLY A 154 9.79 -4.69 8.56
C GLY A 154 8.92 -5.23 7.42
N ILE A 155 8.70 -4.42 6.40
CA ILE A 155 7.82 -4.69 5.24
C ILE A 155 8.69 -4.85 4.00
N GLY A 156 8.50 -5.95 3.26
CA GLY A 156 9.39 -6.32 2.15
C GLY A 156 9.54 -5.24 1.06
N ARG A 157 8.45 -4.54 0.69
CA ARG A 157 8.53 -3.47 -0.33
C ARG A 157 9.32 -2.24 0.12
N TYR A 158 9.56 -2.06 1.43
CA TYR A 158 10.35 -0.94 1.93
C TYR A 158 11.83 -1.05 1.55
N ASP A 159 12.31 -2.24 1.17
CA ASP A 159 13.66 -2.42 0.63
C ASP A 159 13.86 -1.67 -0.70
N GLY A 160 12.77 -1.38 -1.41
CA GLY A 160 12.78 -0.59 -2.64
C GLY A 160 12.58 0.92 -2.46
N LEU A 161 12.21 1.39 -1.27
CA LEU A 161 11.92 2.82 -1.04
C LEU A 161 13.20 3.66 -0.92
N ILE A 162 13.93 3.77 -2.02
CA ILE A 162 15.18 4.51 -2.13
C ILE A 162 14.91 5.92 -2.64
N ASN A 163 15.48 6.92 -1.99
CA ASN A 163 15.32 8.32 -2.40
C ASN A 163 15.91 8.60 -3.79
N ASN A 164 15.07 9.07 -4.71
CA ASN A 164 15.44 9.54 -6.06
C ASN A 164 14.75 10.87 -6.36
N ASP A 165 14.89 11.82 -5.45
CA ASP A 165 14.18 13.11 -5.46
C ASP A 165 14.37 13.87 -6.77
N LYS A 166 13.28 14.23 -7.40
CA LYS A 166 13.22 15.03 -8.63
C LYS A 166 12.50 16.36 -8.44
N LYS A 167 12.45 16.85 -7.22
CA LYS A 167 11.75 18.09 -6.87
C LYS A 167 10.28 18.03 -7.28
N GLN A 168 9.55 17.04 -6.79
CA GLN A 168 8.12 16.88 -7.03
C GLN A 168 7.33 17.00 -5.73
N ILE A 169 6.26 17.77 -5.75
CA ILE A 169 5.23 17.81 -4.71
C ILE A 169 4.12 16.84 -5.12
N LEU A 170 3.88 15.83 -4.32
CA LEU A 170 2.87 14.80 -4.56
C LEU A 170 1.60 15.10 -3.77
N LEU A 171 0.50 15.31 -4.46
CA LEU A 171 -0.83 15.43 -3.85
C LEU A 171 -1.56 14.10 -4.03
N SER A 172 -1.81 13.37 -2.95
CA SER A 172 -2.43 12.04 -3.00
C SER A 172 -3.51 11.89 -1.91
N PRO A 173 -4.65 12.57 -2.06
CA PRO A 173 -5.73 12.49 -1.09
C PRO A 173 -6.52 11.19 -1.21
N THR A 174 -7.11 10.77 -0.10
CA THR A 174 -8.03 9.64 -0.05
C THR A 174 -9.38 10.02 -0.65
N TRP A 175 -9.99 9.08 -1.35
CA TRP A 175 -11.38 9.21 -1.81
C TRP A 175 -12.37 9.35 -0.64
N ARG A 176 -13.60 9.72 -0.93
CA ARG A 176 -14.69 9.74 0.07
C ARG A 176 -15.79 8.77 -0.33
N MET A 177 -16.44 8.14 0.65
CA MET A 177 -17.43 7.09 0.44
C MET A 177 -18.56 7.54 -0.52
N TYR A 178 -19.04 8.77 -0.38
CA TYR A 178 -20.10 9.31 -1.24
C TYR A 178 -19.70 9.53 -2.70
N ASN A 179 -18.40 9.51 -3.00
CA ASN A 179 -17.87 9.61 -4.37
C ASN A 179 -17.63 8.24 -5.03
N ALA A 180 -17.75 7.15 -4.26
CA ALA A 180 -17.51 5.80 -4.77
C ALA A 180 -18.68 5.30 -5.61
N MET A 181 -18.43 5.03 -6.87
CA MET A 181 -19.40 4.42 -7.79
C MET A 181 -19.24 2.90 -7.86
N PRO A 182 -20.26 2.16 -8.36
CA PRO A 182 -20.15 0.72 -8.54
C PRO A 182 -18.98 0.29 -9.42
N VAL A 183 -18.46 -0.91 -9.15
CA VAL A 183 -17.40 -1.54 -9.95
C VAL A 183 -17.92 -1.92 -11.32
N THR A 184 -17.19 -1.59 -12.37
CA THR A 184 -17.57 -1.90 -13.77
C THR A 184 -16.78 -3.06 -14.37
N THR A 185 -15.66 -3.47 -13.75
CA THR A 185 -14.82 -4.58 -14.22
C THR A 185 -14.73 -5.69 -13.20
N SER A 186 -14.46 -6.91 -13.67
CA SER A 186 -14.25 -8.08 -12.82
C SER A 186 -12.97 -7.99 -11.96
N GLU A 187 -12.02 -7.16 -12.41
CA GLU A 187 -10.77 -6.90 -11.70
C GLU A 187 -10.94 -5.92 -10.54
N GLY A 188 -12.07 -5.20 -10.47
CA GLY A 188 -12.41 -4.28 -9.39
C GLY A 188 -11.67 -2.93 -9.41
N GLU A 189 -10.86 -2.66 -10.43
CA GLU A 189 -10.07 -1.42 -10.51
C GLU A 189 -10.85 -0.25 -11.13
N GLN A 190 -11.73 -0.54 -12.08
CA GLN A 190 -12.53 0.50 -12.74
C GLN A 190 -13.89 0.65 -12.07
N ARG A 191 -14.26 1.91 -11.85
CA ARG A 191 -15.57 2.31 -11.31
C ARG A 191 -16.37 3.02 -12.38
N ALA A 192 -17.69 2.98 -12.24
CA ALA A 192 -18.57 3.78 -13.07
C ALA A 192 -18.24 5.27 -12.93
N TYR A 193 -18.48 6.04 -13.97
CA TYR A 193 -18.35 7.49 -13.94
C TYR A 193 -19.46 8.09 -13.06
N ASN A 194 -19.10 9.06 -12.23
CA ASN A 194 -20.05 9.83 -11.41
C ASN A 194 -20.33 11.20 -12.09
N PRO A 195 -21.48 11.42 -12.70
CA PRO A 195 -21.78 12.70 -13.37
C PRO A 195 -21.88 13.88 -12.41
N GLU A 196 -22.18 13.62 -11.12
CA GLU A 196 -22.29 14.65 -10.10
C GLU A 196 -20.96 15.00 -9.42
N PHE A 197 -19.86 14.34 -9.82
CA PHE A 197 -18.56 14.51 -9.16
C PHE A 197 -18.09 15.96 -9.12
N LYS A 198 -18.25 16.71 -10.22
CA LYS A 198 -17.86 18.13 -10.33
C LYS A 198 -18.65 19.06 -9.39
N HIS A 199 -19.79 18.63 -8.91
CA HIS A 199 -20.62 19.41 -7.95
C HIS A 199 -20.23 19.13 -6.50
N THR A 200 -19.38 18.13 -6.25
CA THR A 200 -18.97 17.76 -4.89
C THR A 200 -18.00 18.77 -4.29
N THR A 201 -18.07 18.93 -2.96
CA THR A 201 -17.09 19.72 -2.20
C THR A 201 -15.68 19.17 -2.37
N TYR A 202 -15.53 17.83 -2.44
CA TYR A 202 -14.24 17.19 -2.69
C TYR A 202 -13.59 17.69 -3.99
N TYR A 203 -14.33 17.63 -5.10
CA TYR A 203 -13.82 18.12 -6.38
C TYR A 203 -13.41 19.59 -6.31
N LYS A 204 -14.27 20.46 -5.78
CA LYS A 204 -13.99 21.90 -5.70
C LYS A 204 -12.71 22.20 -4.94
N ILE A 205 -12.54 21.64 -3.74
CA ILE A 205 -11.35 21.85 -2.91
C ILE A 205 -10.07 21.46 -3.67
N TYR A 206 -10.02 20.27 -4.24
CA TYR A 206 -8.79 19.80 -4.90
C TYR A 206 -8.58 20.42 -6.28
N ASN A 207 -9.64 20.76 -7.02
CA ASN A 207 -9.51 21.49 -8.27
C ASN A 207 -9.01 22.93 -8.03
N ASP A 208 -9.49 23.59 -6.98
CA ASP A 208 -9.02 24.92 -6.60
C ASP A 208 -7.55 24.88 -6.12
N LEU A 209 -7.17 23.85 -5.36
CA LEU A 209 -5.79 23.67 -4.89
C LEU A 209 -4.81 23.51 -6.06
N ILE A 210 -5.11 22.66 -7.05
CA ILE A 210 -4.22 22.44 -8.23
C ILE A 210 -4.20 23.62 -9.21
N ASN A 211 -5.04 24.62 -9.01
CA ASN A 211 -5.09 25.88 -9.76
C ASN A 211 -4.66 27.09 -8.90
N ASN A 212 -4.21 26.86 -7.66
CA ASN A 212 -3.84 27.95 -6.78
C ASN A 212 -2.60 28.67 -7.30
N LYS A 213 -2.78 29.95 -7.63
CA LYS A 213 -1.73 30.77 -8.26
C LYS A 213 -0.49 30.88 -7.39
N LYS A 214 -0.62 31.10 -6.08
CA LYS A 214 0.52 31.24 -5.14
C LYS A 214 1.34 29.95 -5.09
N LEU A 215 0.67 28.79 -5.01
CA LEU A 215 1.31 27.47 -5.02
C LEU A 215 2.11 27.25 -6.32
N ILE A 216 1.47 27.52 -7.47
CA ILE A 216 2.06 27.31 -8.81
C ILE A 216 3.24 28.24 -9.04
N ASP A 217 3.10 29.54 -8.74
CA ASP A 217 4.16 30.52 -8.91
C ASP A 217 5.37 30.19 -8.02
N THR A 218 5.14 29.72 -6.78
CA THR A 218 6.22 29.26 -5.92
C THR A 218 6.89 28.01 -6.46
N ALA A 219 6.12 27.03 -6.93
CA ALA A 219 6.67 25.82 -7.52
C ALA A 219 7.55 26.13 -8.76
N LYS A 220 7.07 27.01 -9.65
CA LYS A 220 7.84 27.51 -10.80
C LYS A 220 9.15 28.17 -10.39
N ARG A 221 9.10 29.07 -9.40
CA ARG A 221 10.26 29.82 -8.92
C ARG A 221 11.30 28.92 -8.24
N THR A 222 10.87 27.91 -7.49
CA THR A 222 11.75 26.99 -6.75
C THR A 222 12.15 25.74 -7.54
N GLY A 223 11.54 25.53 -8.71
CA GLY A 223 11.81 24.43 -9.63
C GLY A 223 11.14 23.10 -9.23
N TYR A 224 10.14 23.14 -8.37
CA TYR A 224 9.34 21.95 -8.04
C TYR A 224 8.24 21.71 -9.07
N LYS A 225 7.97 20.45 -9.38
CA LYS A 225 6.79 20.01 -10.13
C LYS A 225 5.66 19.67 -9.18
N ILE A 226 4.42 19.77 -9.64
CA ILE A 226 3.26 19.38 -8.84
C ILE A 226 2.57 18.22 -9.56
N LYS A 227 2.35 17.12 -8.85
CA LYS A 227 1.64 15.94 -9.35
C LYS A 227 0.46 15.63 -8.44
N TYR A 228 -0.74 15.61 -8.99
CA TYR A 228 -1.96 15.20 -8.31
C TYR A 228 -2.37 13.79 -8.77
N VAL A 229 -2.43 12.87 -7.82
CA VAL A 229 -2.71 11.45 -8.08
C VAL A 229 -4.08 11.09 -7.53
N LEU A 230 -4.99 10.73 -8.42
CA LEU A 230 -6.30 10.25 -8.02
C LEU A 230 -6.23 8.81 -7.51
N HIS A 231 -6.90 8.59 -6.39
CA HIS A 231 -7.07 7.24 -5.84
C HIS A 231 -7.76 6.31 -6.89
N PRO A 232 -7.45 5.00 -6.96
CA PRO A 232 -8.03 4.07 -7.94
C PRO A 232 -9.57 4.12 -8.03
N ILE A 233 -10.24 4.32 -6.90
CA ILE A 233 -11.71 4.45 -6.82
C ILE A 233 -12.25 5.66 -7.59
N LEU A 234 -11.45 6.71 -7.75
CA LEU A 234 -11.81 7.91 -8.50
C LEU A 234 -11.20 7.98 -9.91
N SER A 235 -10.60 6.89 -10.38
CA SER A 235 -9.86 6.87 -11.66
C SER A 235 -10.69 7.30 -12.87
N SER A 236 -11.99 6.99 -12.89
CA SER A 236 -12.93 7.41 -13.95
C SER A 236 -13.17 8.92 -14.00
N GLN A 237 -12.79 9.65 -12.95
CA GLN A 237 -13.00 11.09 -12.81
C GLN A 237 -11.75 11.93 -13.18
N VAL A 238 -10.67 11.29 -13.63
CA VAL A 238 -9.40 11.99 -13.88
C VAL A 238 -9.54 13.15 -14.86
N ASN A 239 -10.39 12.99 -15.88
CA ASN A 239 -10.65 14.02 -16.90
C ASN A 239 -11.64 15.13 -16.46
N ASP A 240 -12.19 15.03 -15.25
CA ASP A 240 -13.02 16.08 -14.69
C ASP A 240 -12.18 17.25 -14.15
N PHE A 241 -10.96 16.98 -13.70
CA PHE A 241 -10.05 18.00 -13.23
C PHE A 241 -9.52 18.84 -14.40
N ILE A 242 -9.49 20.14 -14.18
CA ILE A 242 -8.97 21.13 -15.16
C ILE A 242 -7.77 21.80 -14.50
N PRO A 243 -6.57 21.20 -14.57
CA PRO A 243 -5.38 21.73 -13.89
C PRO A 243 -4.78 22.90 -14.67
N ASP A 244 -4.03 23.78 -13.94
CA ASP A 244 -3.03 24.64 -14.58
C ASP A 244 -2.06 23.75 -15.39
N PRO A 245 -1.58 24.20 -16.56
CA PRO A 245 -0.64 23.42 -17.39
C PRO A 245 0.65 23.00 -16.68
N TYR A 246 0.98 23.60 -15.54
CA TYR A 246 2.14 23.26 -14.72
C TYR A 246 1.88 22.06 -13.79
N VAL A 247 0.64 21.67 -13.60
CA VAL A 247 0.25 20.58 -12.68
C VAL A 247 -0.12 19.34 -13.48
N GLU A 248 0.55 18.24 -13.18
CA GLU A 248 0.21 16.94 -13.76
C GLU A 248 -0.88 16.25 -12.93
N VAL A 249 -2.02 15.92 -13.55
CA VAL A 249 -3.09 15.12 -12.92
C VAL A 249 -3.09 13.74 -13.52
N VAL A 250 -2.95 12.70 -12.67
CA VAL A 250 -2.84 11.32 -13.12
C VAL A 250 -3.80 10.40 -12.36
N SER A 251 -4.24 9.35 -13.05
CA SER A 251 -4.91 8.22 -12.42
C SER A 251 -3.88 7.24 -11.86
N SER A 252 -4.15 6.68 -10.69
CA SER A 252 -3.32 5.62 -10.11
C SER A 252 -3.65 4.22 -10.61
N VAL A 253 -4.53 4.09 -11.62
CA VAL A 253 -4.84 2.84 -12.32
C VAL A 253 -3.93 2.67 -13.54
N GLY A 254 -3.70 1.44 -13.97
CA GLY A 254 -2.83 1.14 -15.10
C GLY A 254 -1.34 1.14 -14.74
N ASP A 255 -0.52 1.79 -15.54
CA ASP A 255 0.94 1.76 -15.42
C ASP A 255 1.51 2.69 -14.34
N PHE A 256 0.67 3.41 -13.59
CA PHE A 256 1.13 4.26 -12.50
C PHE A 256 1.82 3.43 -11.41
N ASN A 257 3.00 3.87 -10.97
CA ASN A 257 3.76 3.23 -9.91
C ASN A 257 3.90 4.16 -8.70
N TYR A 258 3.29 3.79 -7.57
CA TYR A 258 3.37 4.53 -6.32
C TYR A 258 4.80 4.62 -5.79
N GLU A 259 5.57 3.55 -5.86
CA GLU A 259 6.96 3.52 -5.40
C GLU A 259 7.80 4.57 -6.11
N THR A 260 7.75 4.60 -7.45
CA THR A 260 8.43 5.61 -8.25
C THR A 260 7.96 7.02 -7.89
N ALA A 261 6.64 7.21 -7.73
CA ALA A 261 6.10 8.52 -7.35
C ALA A 261 6.61 8.97 -5.98
N PHE A 262 6.75 8.05 -5.01
CA PHE A 262 7.31 8.36 -3.69
C PHE A 262 8.81 8.66 -3.74
N GLN A 263 9.57 7.84 -4.48
CA GLN A 263 11.01 8.04 -4.66
C GLN A 263 11.32 9.41 -5.27
N GLU A 264 10.54 9.82 -6.28
CA GLU A 264 10.75 11.07 -7.04
C GLU A 264 10.21 12.32 -6.34
N SER A 265 9.34 12.16 -5.34
CA SER A 265 8.73 13.30 -4.65
C SER A 265 9.57 13.76 -3.47
N SER A 266 9.66 15.09 -3.31
CA SER A 266 10.33 15.74 -2.17
C SER A 266 9.40 15.88 -0.97
N LEU A 267 8.09 16.04 -1.21
CA LEU A 267 7.05 16.22 -0.20
C LEU A 267 5.75 15.56 -0.68
N MET A 268 4.99 15.01 0.24
CA MET A 268 3.66 14.49 -0.03
C MET A 268 2.59 15.17 0.81
N VAL A 269 1.50 15.58 0.15
CA VAL A 269 0.24 15.95 0.80
C VAL A 269 -0.70 14.76 0.72
N THR A 270 -1.20 14.34 1.85
CA THR A 270 -2.22 13.27 1.94
C THR A 270 -3.20 13.57 3.08
N ASP A 271 -4.08 12.64 3.41
CA ASP A 271 -5.01 12.79 4.53
C ASP A 271 -5.06 11.51 5.39
N TYR A 272 -5.93 10.55 5.05
CA TYR A 272 -6.14 9.31 5.79
C TYR A 272 -5.52 8.08 5.11
N SER A 273 -4.71 8.27 4.09
CA SER A 273 -4.19 7.18 3.25
C SER A 273 -3.07 6.39 3.91
N GLY A 274 -3.10 5.07 3.76
CA GLY A 274 -2.01 4.19 4.18
C GLY A 274 -0.66 4.44 3.47
N VAL A 275 -0.65 5.14 2.34
CA VAL A 275 0.59 5.53 1.61
C VAL A 275 1.48 6.47 2.42
N GLN A 276 0.95 7.12 3.46
CA GLN A 276 1.73 7.94 4.39
C GLN A 276 2.88 7.16 5.02
N PHE A 277 2.65 5.89 5.34
CA PHE A 277 3.66 5.07 5.98
C PHE A 277 4.83 4.76 5.04
N ASP A 278 4.56 4.46 3.77
CA ASP A 278 5.62 4.24 2.78
C ASP A 278 6.44 5.51 2.58
N PHE A 279 5.81 6.67 2.50
CA PHE A 279 6.49 7.94 2.28
C PHE A 279 7.31 8.38 3.51
N ALA A 280 6.74 8.24 4.72
CA ALA A 280 7.41 8.56 5.98
C ALA A 280 8.67 7.70 6.21
N TYR A 281 8.65 6.43 5.78
CA TYR A 281 9.81 5.54 5.87
C TYR A 281 11.05 6.11 5.20
N MET A 282 10.90 6.89 4.15
CA MET A 282 12.00 7.59 3.46
C MET A 282 12.47 8.88 4.18
N LYS A 283 11.89 9.21 5.34
CA LYS A 283 12.16 10.46 6.10
C LYS A 283 11.95 11.72 5.26
N LYS A 284 10.93 11.71 4.39
CA LYS A 284 10.52 12.86 3.59
C LYS A 284 9.32 13.56 4.22
N PRO A 285 9.21 14.91 4.10
CA PRO A 285 8.13 15.65 4.75
C PRO A 285 6.76 15.28 4.21
N LEU A 286 5.82 15.12 5.13
CA LEU A 286 4.40 14.91 4.91
C LEU A 286 3.62 16.12 5.39
N VAL A 287 2.51 16.43 4.72
CA VAL A 287 1.49 17.35 5.20
C VAL A 287 0.14 16.65 5.12
N TYR A 288 -0.57 16.64 6.22
CA TYR A 288 -1.94 16.11 6.28
C TYR A 288 -2.92 17.23 5.98
N PHE A 289 -3.73 17.03 4.94
CA PHE A 289 -4.79 17.97 4.61
C PHE A 289 -6.15 17.35 4.99
N HIS A 290 -6.71 17.81 6.09
CA HIS A 290 -8.01 17.41 6.62
C HIS A 290 -9.00 18.57 6.46
N PRO A 291 -9.52 18.84 5.23
CA PRO A 291 -10.40 19.98 4.99
C PRO A 291 -11.60 19.96 5.93
N SER A 292 -11.85 21.08 6.63
CA SER A 292 -12.97 21.22 7.57
C SER A 292 -14.34 20.97 6.93
N GLN A 293 -14.43 21.16 5.60
CA GLN A 293 -15.65 20.97 4.80
C GLN A 293 -15.89 19.50 4.40
N LEU A 294 -14.94 18.60 4.63
CA LEU A 294 -15.06 17.17 4.28
C LEU A 294 -15.17 16.32 5.54
N PRO A 295 -16.03 15.29 5.53
CA PRO A 295 -16.07 14.35 6.64
C PRO A 295 -14.74 13.59 6.74
N ALA A 296 -14.36 13.21 7.96
CA ALA A 296 -13.26 12.27 8.19
C ALA A 296 -13.53 10.97 7.43
N HIS A 297 -12.47 10.35 6.93
CA HIS A 297 -12.59 9.10 6.16
C HIS A 297 -12.67 7.87 7.06
N TYR A 298 -11.98 7.91 8.20
CA TYR A 298 -11.97 6.87 9.22
C TYR A 298 -12.31 7.45 10.58
N ASP A 299 -12.95 6.64 11.42
CA ASP A 299 -13.08 6.94 12.85
C ASP A 299 -11.70 6.93 13.51
N ASP A 300 -11.58 7.63 14.65
CA ASP A 300 -10.38 7.58 15.47
C ASP A 300 -10.06 6.12 15.83
N GLY A 301 -8.87 5.70 15.44
CA GLY A 301 -8.40 4.32 15.55
C GLY A 301 -7.11 4.20 16.34
N GLY A 302 -6.21 3.36 15.87
CA GLY A 302 -4.89 3.16 16.47
C GLY A 302 -3.82 4.17 16.04
N PHE A 303 -4.14 5.14 15.17
CA PHE A 303 -3.22 6.17 14.70
C PHE A 303 -3.78 7.57 14.93
N PHE A 304 -3.10 8.34 15.76
CA PHE A 304 -3.47 9.70 16.15
C PHE A 304 -2.55 10.70 15.46
N TYR A 305 -3.07 11.45 14.49
CA TYR A 305 -2.29 12.33 13.62
C TYR A 305 -1.54 13.44 14.37
N ASP A 306 -2.11 14.00 15.42
CA ASP A 306 -1.52 15.06 16.23
C ASP A 306 -0.28 14.58 17.01
N THR A 307 -0.28 13.35 17.51
CA THR A 307 0.78 12.80 18.35
C THR A 307 1.69 11.81 17.61
N MET A 308 1.16 11.05 16.66
CA MET A 308 1.89 10.02 15.90
C MET A 308 2.18 10.42 14.45
N GLY A 309 1.48 11.43 13.91
CA GLY A 309 1.61 11.86 12.51
C GLY A 309 3.01 12.37 12.19
N PHE A 310 3.44 12.14 10.96
CA PHE A 310 4.77 12.42 10.43
C PHE A 310 4.88 13.80 9.77
N GLY A 311 3.90 14.66 9.96
CA GLY A 311 3.82 15.99 9.37
C GLY A 311 2.78 16.89 10.02
N GLU A 312 2.66 18.10 9.52
CA GLU A 312 1.67 19.09 9.95
C GLU A 312 0.27 18.69 9.47
N ILE A 313 -0.74 19.11 10.24
CA ILE A 313 -2.16 19.00 9.90
C ILE A 313 -2.67 20.37 9.48
N CYS A 314 -3.22 20.49 8.28
CA CYS A 314 -3.90 21.67 7.78
C CYS A 314 -5.39 21.35 7.57
N THR A 315 -6.26 22.26 7.99
CA THR A 315 -7.71 22.14 7.81
C THR A 315 -8.28 23.13 6.77
N GLU A 316 -7.50 24.16 6.45
CA GLU A 316 -7.86 25.19 5.48
C GLU A 316 -6.89 25.20 4.29
N SER A 317 -7.41 25.43 3.08
CA SER A 317 -6.63 25.42 1.85
C SER A 317 -5.52 26.48 1.83
N ASP A 318 -5.78 27.68 2.33
CA ASP A 318 -4.79 28.74 2.38
C ASP A 318 -3.63 28.39 3.32
N GLN A 319 -3.92 27.79 4.47
CA GLN A 319 -2.92 27.29 5.40
C GLN A 319 -2.02 26.24 4.73
N LEU A 320 -2.65 25.31 4.00
CA LEU A 320 -1.91 24.29 3.25
C LEU A 320 -0.99 24.93 2.21
N VAL A 321 -1.52 25.85 1.41
CA VAL A 321 -0.73 26.54 0.37
C VAL A 321 0.46 27.28 0.96
N ASP A 322 0.26 27.99 2.07
CA ASP A 322 1.32 28.72 2.76
C ASP A 322 2.44 27.78 3.23
N LEU A 323 2.06 26.67 3.85
CA LEU A 323 2.98 25.66 4.34
C LEU A 323 3.75 24.98 3.19
N LEU A 324 3.09 24.65 2.08
CA LEU A 324 3.75 24.07 0.91
C LEU A 324 4.76 25.04 0.28
N CYS A 325 4.42 26.33 0.22
CA CYS A 325 5.34 27.35 -0.24
C CYS A 325 6.57 27.44 0.69
N GLU A 326 6.38 27.45 2.00
CA GLU A 326 7.47 27.42 2.99
C GLU A 326 8.38 26.21 2.77
N TYR A 327 7.80 24.99 2.63
CA TYR A 327 8.59 23.80 2.39
C TYR A 327 9.41 23.86 1.09
N MET A 328 8.80 24.30 -0.01
CA MET A 328 9.52 24.44 -1.29
C MET A 328 10.67 25.45 -1.21
N GLU A 329 10.49 26.56 -0.49
CA GLU A 329 11.52 27.59 -0.29
C GLU A 329 12.67 27.09 0.59
N ASN A 330 12.38 26.17 1.53
CA ASN A 330 13.36 25.58 2.44
C ASN A 330 13.90 24.21 1.98
N GLY A 331 13.66 23.83 0.72
CA GLY A 331 14.20 22.60 0.12
C GLY A 331 13.52 21.32 0.60
N CYS A 332 12.27 21.38 1.02
CA CYS A 332 11.42 20.25 1.44
C CYS A 332 12.11 19.31 2.46
N LYS A 333 12.69 19.87 3.50
CA LYS A 333 13.31 19.08 4.57
C LYS A 333 12.30 18.73 5.65
N MET A 334 12.26 17.45 6.06
CA MET A 334 11.42 17.01 7.19
C MET A 334 11.89 17.70 8.47
N LYS A 335 10.94 18.24 9.25
CA LYS A 335 11.26 18.91 10.53
C LYS A 335 11.71 17.88 11.57
N PRO A 336 12.69 18.22 12.46
CA PRO A 336 13.30 17.26 13.39
C PRO A 336 12.31 16.46 14.20
N LYS A 337 11.25 17.08 14.73
CA LYS A 337 10.24 16.39 15.52
C LYS A 337 9.52 15.27 14.75
N TYR A 338 9.41 15.37 13.43
CA TYR A 338 8.79 14.34 12.60
C TYR A 338 9.79 13.25 12.23
N VAL A 339 11.08 13.58 12.10
CA VAL A 339 12.15 12.58 12.00
C VAL A 339 12.17 11.70 13.24
N GLU A 340 12.12 12.28 14.44
CA GLU A 340 12.04 11.54 15.69
C GLU A 340 10.82 10.61 15.75
N ARG A 341 9.65 11.06 15.26
CA ARG A 341 8.44 10.22 15.19
C ARG A 341 8.60 9.06 14.22
N VAL A 342 9.25 9.26 13.07
CA VAL A 342 9.55 8.19 12.11
C VAL A 342 10.49 7.17 12.74
N GLU A 343 11.54 7.60 13.42
CA GLU A 343 12.51 6.74 14.09
C GLU A 343 11.89 5.96 15.27
N ASP A 344 10.95 6.57 15.98
CA ASP A 344 10.19 5.88 17.03
C ASP A 344 9.19 4.87 16.46
N PHE A 345 8.67 5.14 15.26
CA PHE A 345 7.60 4.35 14.65
C PHE A 345 8.12 3.06 14.02
N TYR A 346 9.18 3.12 13.21
CA TYR A 346 9.73 1.97 12.49
C TYR A 346 10.81 1.26 13.31
N GLN A 347 10.70 -0.08 13.38
CA GLN A 347 11.70 -0.90 14.05
C GLN A 347 13.03 -0.96 13.28
N PHE A 348 12.97 -0.85 11.94
CA PHE A 348 14.12 -0.94 11.04
C PHE A 348 14.00 0.08 9.93
N ASP A 349 15.13 0.67 9.53
CA ASP A 349 15.26 1.61 8.40
C ASP A 349 16.47 1.28 7.48
N ASP A 350 16.92 0.03 7.51
CA ASP A 350 18.15 -0.48 6.90
C ASP A 350 17.97 -1.17 5.55
N HIS A 351 16.74 -1.20 5.01
CA HIS A 351 16.39 -1.85 3.74
C HIS A 351 16.75 -3.35 3.64
N ASN A 352 16.80 -4.06 4.80
CA ASN A 352 17.05 -5.50 4.87
C ASN A 352 15.80 -6.29 5.33
N ASN A 353 14.63 -5.78 5.00
CA ASN A 353 13.36 -6.35 5.46
C ASN A 353 13.09 -7.72 4.84
N CYS A 354 13.35 -7.89 3.55
CA CYS A 354 13.18 -9.18 2.85
C CYS A 354 14.08 -10.26 3.43
N GLU A 355 15.29 -9.93 3.86
CA GLU A 355 16.18 -10.88 4.51
C GLU A 355 15.61 -11.39 5.83
N ARG A 356 15.12 -10.48 6.68
CA ARG A 356 14.49 -10.85 7.98
C ARG A 356 13.23 -11.69 7.76
N ILE A 357 12.37 -11.30 6.82
CA ILE A 357 11.17 -12.06 6.46
C ILE A 357 11.56 -13.48 5.98
N TYR A 358 12.53 -13.58 5.08
CA TYR A 358 13.03 -14.85 4.58
C TYR A 358 13.52 -15.76 5.71
N ASN A 359 14.33 -15.23 6.63
CA ASN A 359 14.86 -15.97 7.75
C ASN A 359 13.77 -16.51 8.67
N GLU A 360 12.72 -15.74 8.95
CA GLU A 360 11.59 -16.22 9.75
C GLU A 360 10.81 -17.34 9.04
N ILE A 361 10.60 -17.22 7.71
CA ILE A 361 9.96 -18.29 6.92
C ILE A 361 10.79 -19.58 6.96
N ILE A 362 12.10 -19.50 6.82
CA ILE A 362 12.99 -20.67 6.89
C ILE A 362 12.96 -21.32 8.28
N LYS A 363 13.01 -20.55 9.34
CA LYS A 363 12.87 -21.07 10.72
C LYS A 363 11.57 -21.83 10.90
N TYR A 364 10.46 -21.26 10.44
CA TYR A 364 9.14 -21.93 10.49
C TYR A 364 9.15 -23.26 9.74
N GLN A 365 9.67 -23.29 8.52
CA GLN A 365 9.72 -24.50 7.70
C GLN A 365 10.57 -25.59 8.35
N GLN A 366 11.70 -25.21 8.93
CA GLN A 366 12.56 -26.15 9.68
C GLN A 366 11.85 -26.74 10.88
N GLN A 367 11.08 -25.94 11.62
CA GLN A 367 10.31 -26.40 12.77
C GLN A 367 9.22 -27.39 12.34
N VAL A 368 8.42 -27.05 11.30
CA VAL A 368 7.37 -27.93 10.78
C VAL A 368 7.96 -29.27 10.31
N ASN A 369 9.10 -29.26 9.66
CA ASN A 369 9.77 -30.49 9.22
C ASN A 369 10.25 -31.36 10.38
N LYS A 370 10.76 -30.76 11.45
CA LYS A 370 11.14 -31.49 12.69
C LYS A 370 9.91 -32.14 13.35
N ASP A 371 8.79 -31.44 13.38
CA ASP A 371 7.56 -31.94 14.02
C ASP A 371 6.90 -33.06 13.20
N LYS A 372 7.08 -33.08 11.89
CA LYS A 372 6.65 -34.20 11.00
C LYS A 372 7.49 -35.48 11.16
N LEU A 373 8.70 -35.37 11.70
CA LEU A 373 9.63 -36.50 11.90
C LEU A 373 9.53 -37.13 13.29
N LYS A 374 8.76 -36.54 14.19
CA LYS A 374 8.40 -37.10 15.50
C LYS A 374 7.09 -37.85 15.41
#